data_03ab0c8c347f35daa7ca72af512ece48
#
_entry.id   03ab0c8c347f35daa7ca72af512ece48
#
_cell.length_a   1.000
_cell.length_b   1.000
_cell.length_c   1.000
_cell.angle_alpha   90.00
_cell.angle_beta   90.00
_cell.angle_gamma   90.00
#
_symmetry.space_group_name_H-M   'P 1'
#
loop_
_entity.id
_entity.type
_entity.pdbx_description
1 polymer ?
#
loop_
_entity_poly.entity_id
_entity_poly.type
_entity_poly.pdbx_seq_one_letter_code
_entity_poly.pdbx_strand_id
1 'polypeptide(L)'
;MKLIDKITARIRSWGAGHLTYSGRLALVNAVLSSLHSYWSSVFLIPNGILKKIDNICRSYLWGGGKDTYMKSPNINWDTCCTPKDEGGLGIKASKLWNKSLLGKYVWWIAAKKDHLWVKWVNHVYMKGRERTSYEPPSDCSWSWKKIASLFKTFAPTYVSGQWLGEDKNYDVSSGYNWLRDIKPKVEWRYVCWNRLNIPKTSFIYWAAVQGRLMTKDRLVRMGVGVDPACFLCANGDENHHHLFYACCYSVQCFALIQQALHTQLQPADLHVWFNKSHGGTKLQKRMVCAIYIAVIYGIWKARNKARVSDVVIRPTFVVKQILKDKMSRFWARNRGKLVKKEEDWLASISI
;
A
#
# COMPACT_ATOMS: atom_id res chain seq x y z
N MET A 1 -8.20 22.94 -14.63
CA MET A 1 -7.22 23.76 -13.90
C MET A 1 -7.53 23.80 -12.41
N LYS A 2 -8.67 24.32 -11.97
CA LYS A 2 -9.01 24.49 -10.52
C LYS A 2 -8.81 23.23 -9.60
N LEU A 3 -9.02 22.00 -10.09
CA LEU A 3 -8.85 20.78 -9.29
C LEU A 3 -7.37 20.47 -9.00
N ILE A 4 -6.53 20.54 -10.02
CA ILE A 4 -5.08 20.31 -9.89
C ILE A 4 -4.46 21.35 -8.97
N ASP A 5 -4.85 22.61 -9.13
CA ASP A 5 -4.36 23.72 -8.31
C ASP A 5 -4.71 23.52 -6.83
N LYS A 6 -5.96 23.07 -6.54
CA LYS A 6 -6.38 22.71 -5.17
C LYS A 6 -5.55 21.56 -4.58
N ILE A 7 -5.32 20.51 -5.35
CA ILE A 7 -4.50 19.35 -4.89
C ILE A 7 -3.07 19.82 -4.63
N THR A 8 -2.47 20.58 -5.54
CA THR A 8 -1.10 21.07 -5.42
C THR A 8 -0.95 22.03 -4.22
N ALA A 9 -1.87 22.96 -4.03
CA ALA A 9 -1.88 23.86 -2.88
C ALA A 9 -1.98 23.09 -1.56
N ARG A 10 -2.83 22.08 -1.50
CA ARG A 10 -2.98 21.23 -0.31
C ARG A 10 -1.70 20.46 0.01
N ILE A 11 -1.02 19.92 -0.99
CA ILE A 11 0.27 19.23 -0.81
C ILE A 11 1.35 20.19 -0.28
N ARG A 12 1.44 21.38 -0.86
CA ARG A 12 2.42 22.40 -0.43
C ARG A 12 2.20 22.82 1.03
N SER A 13 0.94 22.88 1.50
CA SER A 13 0.61 23.24 2.88
C SER A 13 1.05 22.22 3.93
N TRP A 14 1.41 20.99 3.57
CA TRP A 14 1.66 19.91 4.53
C TRP A 14 3.11 19.74 4.97
N GLY A 15 4.03 20.58 4.56
CA GLY A 15 5.42 20.52 5.06
C GLY A 15 6.04 19.13 4.95
N ALA A 16 5.91 18.48 3.80
CA ALA A 16 6.21 17.05 3.58
C ALA A 16 7.64 16.60 3.93
N GLY A 17 8.57 17.53 4.15
CA GLY A 17 9.97 17.20 4.46
C GLY A 17 10.17 16.38 5.74
N HIS A 18 9.25 16.49 6.71
CA HIS A 18 9.35 15.81 8.00
C HIS A 18 8.55 14.51 8.08
N LEU A 19 7.74 14.19 7.05
CA LEU A 19 6.91 12.98 7.07
C LEU A 19 7.64 11.76 6.55
N THR A 20 7.46 10.64 7.27
CA THR A 20 7.90 9.32 6.78
C THR A 20 7.09 8.89 5.55
N TYR A 21 7.60 7.95 4.76
CA TYR A 21 6.87 7.38 3.62
C TYR A 21 5.48 6.85 3.99
N SER A 22 5.34 6.24 5.16
CA SER A 22 4.04 5.75 5.64
C SER A 22 3.08 6.89 6.00
N GLY A 23 3.59 8.01 6.54
CA GLY A 23 2.80 9.22 6.77
C GLY A 23 2.33 9.84 5.45
N ARG A 24 3.22 9.95 4.47
CA ARG A 24 2.88 10.40 3.11
C ARG A 24 1.84 9.50 2.43
N LEU A 25 1.99 8.17 2.57
CA LEU A 25 1.03 7.20 2.05
C LEU A 25 -0.37 7.38 2.68
N ALA A 26 -0.43 7.60 4.00
CA ALA A 26 -1.68 7.85 4.69
C ALA A 26 -2.37 9.12 4.14
N LEU A 27 -1.60 10.19 3.90
CA LEU A 27 -2.13 11.42 3.30
C LEU A 27 -2.58 11.23 1.85
N VAL A 28 -1.81 10.51 1.03
CA VAL A 28 -2.22 10.16 -0.35
C VAL A 28 -3.57 9.44 -0.32
N ASN A 29 -3.73 8.43 0.52
CA ASN A 29 -4.97 7.66 0.57
C ASN A 29 -6.15 8.44 1.17
N ALA A 30 -5.94 9.18 2.26
CA ALA A 30 -7.04 9.81 2.98
C ALA A 30 -7.48 11.13 2.37
N VAL A 31 -6.56 11.91 1.84
CA VAL A 31 -6.84 13.30 1.44
C VAL A 31 -6.79 13.49 -0.06
N LEU A 32 -5.69 13.10 -0.73
CA LEU A 32 -5.57 13.31 -2.17
C LEU A 32 -6.61 12.51 -2.93
N SER A 33 -6.85 11.25 -2.52
CA SER A 33 -7.88 10.41 -3.13
C SER A 33 -9.29 10.98 -2.90
N SER A 34 -9.57 11.57 -1.73
CA SER A 34 -10.89 12.16 -1.45
C SER A 34 -11.13 13.44 -2.25
N LEU A 35 -10.12 14.28 -2.46
CA LEU A 35 -10.25 15.52 -3.21
C LEU A 35 -10.66 15.29 -4.67
N HIS A 36 -10.08 14.29 -5.34
CA HIS A 36 -10.48 14.00 -6.71
C HIS A 36 -11.70 13.09 -6.80
N SER A 37 -12.01 12.27 -5.76
CA SER A 37 -13.17 11.38 -5.75
C SER A 37 -14.50 12.14 -5.82
N TYR A 38 -14.61 13.33 -5.23
CA TYR A 38 -15.79 14.15 -5.36
C TYR A 38 -16.12 14.46 -6.83
N TRP A 39 -15.14 14.99 -7.58
CA TRP A 39 -15.31 15.28 -9.01
C TRP A 39 -15.47 14.01 -9.84
N SER A 40 -14.74 12.95 -9.48
CA SER A 40 -14.81 11.66 -10.15
C SER A 40 -16.16 10.96 -10.01
N SER A 41 -16.96 11.30 -9.00
CA SER A 41 -18.30 10.74 -8.81
C SER A 41 -19.37 11.36 -9.69
N VAL A 42 -19.06 12.50 -10.31
CA VAL A 42 -20.00 13.26 -11.15
C VAL A 42 -19.56 13.28 -12.61
N PHE A 43 -18.27 13.36 -12.88
CA PHE A 43 -17.72 13.52 -14.22
C PHE A 43 -16.69 12.44 -14.59
N LEU A 44 -16.72 11.97 -15.83
CA LEU A 44 -15.61 11.22 -16.40
C LEU A 44 -14.47 12.18 -16.71
N ILE A 45 -13.51 12.24 -15.80
CA ILE A 45 -12.40 13.18 -15.86
C ILE A 45 -11.47 12.79 -17.02
N PRO A 46 -10.98 13.77 -17.82
CA PRO A 46 -10.04 13.50 -18.91
C PRO A 46 -8.78 12.78 -18.41
N ASN A 47 -8.31 11.79 -19.19
CA ASN A 47 -7.14 10.98 -18.83
C ASN A 47 -5.88 11.82 -18.54
N GLY A 48 -5.67 12.93 -19.23
CA GLY A 48 -4.55 13.84 -18.98
C GLY A 48 -4.58 14.46 -17.57
N ILE A 49 -5.77 14.79 -17.06
CA ILE A 49 -5.95 15.30 -15.69
C ILE A 49 -5.69 14.19 -14.67
N LEU A 50 -6.25 12.99 -14.89
CA LEU A 50 -6.04 11.84 -14.00
C LEU A 50 -4.56 11.44 -13.92
N LYS A 51 -3.84 11.41 -15.05
CA LYS A 51 -2.39 11.21 -15.07
C LYS A 51 -1.63 12.28 -14.29
N LYS A 52 -2.04 13.55 -14.37
CA LYS A 52 -1.43 14.62 -13.57
C LYS A 52 -1.66 14.40 -12.07
N ILE A 53 -2.86 13.98 -11.66
CA ILE A 53 -3.17 13.64 -10.26
C ILE A 53 -2.29 12.48 -9.78
N ASP A 54 -2.19 11.40 -10.55
CA ASP A 54 -1.34 10.25 -10.23
C ASP A 54 0.14 10.66 -10.12
N ASN A 55 0.62 11.53 -11.00
CA ASN A 55 1.98 12.06 -10.93
C ASN A 55 2.23 12.92 -9.68
N ILE A 56 1.26 13.74 -9.28
CA ILE A 56 1.34 14.53 -8.05
C ILE A 56 1.40 13.60 -6.83
N CYS A 57 0.52 12.61 -6.76
CA CYS A 57 0.50 11.61 -5.67
C CYS A 57 1.82 10.84 -5.61
N ARG A 58 2.36 10.42 -6.74
CA ARG A 58 3.63 9.71 -6.85
C ARG A 58 4.80 10.58 -6.41
N SER A 59 4.89 11.82 -6.89
CA SER A 59 5.94 12.77 -6.51
C SER A 59 5.88 13.09 -5.01
N TYR A 60 4.69 13.22 -4.44
CA TYR A 60 4.53 13.44 -3.01
C TYR A 60 4.97 12.23 -2.19
N LEU A 61 4.55 11.02 -2.58
CA LEU A 61 4.93 9.80 -1.88
C LEU A 61 6.46 9.62 -1.82
N TRP A 62 7.14 9.78 -2.96
CA TRP A 62 8.56 9.48 -3.09
C TRP A 62 9.46 10.69 -2.85
N GLY A 63 9.09 11.86 -3.32
CA GLY A 63 9.90 13.08 -3.27
C GLY A 63 9.63 14.00 -2.07
N GLY A 64 8.54 13.79 -1.32
CA GLY A 64 8.19 14.61 -0.18
C GLY A 64 7.79 16.04 -0.51
N GLY A 65 7.17 16.27 -1.66
CA GLY A 65 6.65 17.58 -2.04
C GLY A 65 7.69 18.59 -2.53
N LYS A 66 8.96 18.21 -2.63
CA LYS A 66 9.93 19.00 -3.39
C LYS A 66 9.57 18.91 -4.87
N ASP A 67 9.57 20.03 -5.56
CA ASP A 67 9.27 20.13 -7.02
C ASP A 67 10.27 19.36 -7.91
N THR A 68 11.22 18.68 -7.33
CA THR A 68 12.17 17.82 -8.02
C THR A 68 11.49 16.52 -8.42
N TYR A 69 11.16 16.39 -9.68
CA TYR A 69 10.87 15.12 -10.33
C TYR A 69 11.98 14.12 -9.97
N MET A 70 11.71 13.20 -9.09
CA MET A 70 12.57 12.05 -8.90
C MET A 70 12.59 11.30 -10.23
N LYS A 71 13.73 11.34 -10.93
CA LYS A 71 13.92 10.74 -12.28
C LYS A 71 13.54 9.25 -12.33
N SER A 72 13.54 8.58 -11.18
CA SER A 72 13.12 7.17 -11.07
C SER A 72 12.47 6.91 -9.71
N PRO A 73 11.16 6.61 -9.65
CA PRO A 73 10.52 6.18 -8.43
C PRO A 73 11.08 4.82 -8.03
N ASN A 74 11.25 4.58 -6.73
CA ASN A 74 11.77 3.31 -6.22
C ASN A 74 10.92 2.10 -6.64
N ILE A 75 9.60 2.29 -6.79
CA ILE A 75 8.64 1.25 -7.18
C ILE A 75 7.66 1.84 -8.19
N ASN A 76 7.29 1.03 -9.19
CA ASN A 76 6.31 1.41 -10.19
C ASN A 76 4.98 1.81 -9.53
N TRP A 77 4.34 2.87 -10.05
CA TRP A 77 3.08 3.39 -9.55
C TRP A 77 1.95 2.36 -9.64
N ASP A 78 1.90 1.58 -10.70
CA ASP A 78 0.90 0.52 -10.85
C ASP A 78 1.01 -0.54 -9.76
N THR A 79 2.24 -0.88 -9.33
CA THR A 79 2.46 -1.75 -8.17
C THR A 79 1.97 -1.09 -6.87
N CYS A 80 2.17 0.22 -6.70
CA CYS A 80 1.63 0.95 -5.55
C CYS A 80 0.09 0.95 -5.55
N CYS A 81 -0.53 0.94 -6.72
CA CYS A 81 -1.98 0.95 -6.89
C CYS A 81 -2.63 -0.44 -6.73
N THR A 82 -1.88 -1.53 -6.69
CA THR A 82 -2.47 -2.84 -6.39
C THR A 82 -2.89 -2.94 -4.91
N PRO A 83 -3.89 -3.78 -4.56
CA PRO A 83 -4.26 -4.06 -3.17
C PRO A 83 -3.10 -4.58 -2.33
N LYS A 84 -3.19 -4.39 -1.03
CA LYS A 84 -2.16 -4.82 -0.06
C LYS A 84 -1.96 -6.34 -0.04
N ASP A 85 -3.02 -7.09 -0.22
CA ASP A 85 -2.98 -8.55 -0.27
C ASP A 85 -2.43 -9.09 -1.60
N GLU A 86 -2.39 -8.27 -2.64
CA GLU A 86 -1.79 -8.55 -3.94
C GLU A 86 -0.39 -7.92 -4.11
N GLY A 87 0.19 -7.44 -3.03
CA GLY A 87 1.57 -6.93 -3.01
C GLY A 87 1.73 -5.42 -3.19
N GLY A 88 0.65 -4.65 -3.25
CA GLY A 88 0.69 -3.20 -3.38
C GLY A 88 0.52 -2.42 -2.07
N LEU A 89 0.29 -1.11 -2.20
CA LEU A 89 0.01 -0.20 -1.10
C LEU A 89 -1.49 0.10 -0.92
N GLY A 90 -2.34 -0.37 -1.84
CA GLY A 90 -3.78 -0.15 -1.83
C GLY A 90 -4.20 1.27 -2.24
N ILE A 91 -3.35 2.01 -2.94
CA ILE A 91 -3.72 3.29 -3.56
C ILE A 91 -4.70 2.98 -4.70
N LYS A 92 -5.73 3.79 -4.85
CA LYS A 92 -6.67 3.62 -5.96
C LYS A 92 -6.11 4.22 -7.25
N ALA A 93 -6.04 3.45 -8.33
CA ALA A 93 -5.68 3.95 -9.65
C ALA A 93 -6.76 4.92 -10.13
N SER A 94 -6.41 6.19 -10.32
CA SER A 94 -7.35 7.29 -10.57
C SER A 94 -8.30 7.02 -11.74
N LYS A 95 -7.79 6.45 -12.82
CA LYS A 95 -8.57 6.15 -14.03
C LYS A 95 -9.65 5.09 -13.77
N LEU A 96 -9.29 3.98 -13.10
CA LEU A 96 -10.22 2.89 -12.80
C LEU A 96 -11.22 3.31 -11.72
N TRP A 97 -10.74 4.08 -10.73
CA TRP A 97 -11.57 4.61 -9.67
C TRP A 97 -12.65 5.57 -10.19
N ASN A 98 -12.29 6.48 -11.12
CA ASN A 98 -13.26 7.37 -11.76
C ASN A 98 -14.33 6.59 -12.55
N LYS A 99 -13.92 5.58 -13.34
CA LYS A 99 -14.88 4.72 -14.05
C LYS A 99 -15.80 3.97 -13.08
N SER A 100 -15.25 3.41 -12.01
CA SER A 100 -16.02 2.70 -10.99
C SER A 100 -17.04 3.61 -10.29
N LEU A 101 -16.64 4.83 -9.92
CA LEU A 101 -17.57 5.80 -9.32
C LEU A 101 -18.75 6.14 -10.23
N LEU A 102 -18.51 6.23 -11.54
CA LEU A 102 -19.56 6.49 -12.53
C LEU A 102 -20.35 5.23 -12.91
N GLY A 103 -19.85 4.05 -12.63
CA GLY A 103 -20.55 2.78 -12.84
C GLY A 103 -21.90 2.71 -12.15
N LYS A 104 -22.08 3.46 -11.03
CA LYS A 104 -23.38 3.60 -10.37
C LYS A 104 -24.50 4.12 -11.29
N TYR A 105 -24.18 5.09 -12.15
CA TYR A 105 -25.17 5.64 -13.09
C TYR A 105 -25.54 4.62 -14.17
N VAL A 106 -24.56 3.87 -14.67
CA VAL A 106 -24.77 2.79 -15.63
C VAL A 106 -25.68 1.72 -15.03
N TRP A 107 -25.42 1.34 -13.77
CA TRP A 107 -26.23 0.37 -13.05
C TRP A 107 -27.66 0.89 -12.76
N TRP A 108 -27.79 2.15 -12.33
CA TRP A 108 -29.11 2.76 -12.08
C TRP A 108 -29.99 2.76 -13.33
N ILE A 109 -29.41 3.05 -14.49
CA ILE A 109 -30.11 3.00 -15.78
C ILE A 109 -30.48 1.56 -16.12
N ALA A 110 -29.55 0.61 -15.92
CA ALA A 110 -29.77 -0.81 -16.19
C ALA A 110 -30.89 -1.42 -15.32
N ALA A 111 -30.87 -1.09 -14.02
CA ALA A 111 -31.85 -1.56 -13.04
C ALA A 111 -33.16 -0.76 -13.05
N LYS A 112 -33.30 0.23 -13.94
CA LYS A 112 -34.46 1.14 -13.99
C LYS A 112 -34.84 1.68 -12.61
N LYS A 113 -33.83 2.09 -11.81
CA LYS A 113 -34.05 2.62 -10.44
C LYS A 113 -35.06 3.75 -10.46
N ASP A 114 -35.92 3.79 -9.44
CA ASP A 114 -36.92 4.87 -9.26
C ASP A 114 -36.23 6.16 -8.82
N HIS A 115 -35.64 6.86 -9.80
CA HIS A 115 -34.94 8.12 -9.64
C HIS A 115 -35.29 9.03 -10.80
N LEU A 116 -35.62 10.28 -10.52
CA LEU A 116 -36.08 11.24 -11.53
C LEU A 116 -35.12 11.36 -12.72
N TRP A 117 -33.81 11.44 -12.46
CA TRP A 117 -32.80 11.49 -13.51
C TRP A 117 -32.79 10.22 -14.38
N VAL A 118 -32.97 9.04 -13.80
CA VAL A 118 -33.01 7.77 -14.54
C VAL A 118 -34.24 7.70 -15.42
N LYS A 119 -35.41 8.13 -14.90
CA LYS A 119 -36.67 8.21 -15.69
C LYS A 119 -36.48 9.15 -16.88
N TRP A 120 -35.91 10.33 -16.63
CA TRP A 120 -35.62 11.31 -17.67
C TRP A 120 -34.65 10.78 -18.73
N VAL A 121 -33.54 10.19 -18.35
CA VAL A 121 -32.56 9.57 -19.27
C VAL A 121 -33.20 8.48 -20.12
N ASN A 122 -34.00 7.60 -19.51
CA ASN A 122 -34.67 6.54 -20.25
C ASN A 122 -35.68 7.11 -21.25
N HIS A 123 -36.42 8.17 -20.89
CA HIS A 123 -37.39 8.80 -21.76
C HIS A 123 -36.77 9.60 -22.91
N VAL A 124 -35.75 10.41 -22.58
CA VAL A 124 -35.15 11.36 -23.54
C VAL A 124 -34.09 10.70 -24.43
N TYR A 125 -33.19 9.93 -23.84
CA TYR A 125 -32.04 9.41 -24.56
C TYR A 125 -32.17 7.94 -24.94
N MET A 126 -32.54 7.07 -24.01
CA MET A 126 -32.58 5.62 -24.29
C MET A 126 -33.74 5.21 -25.18
N LYS A 127 -34.93 5.75 -24.96
CA LYS A 127 -36.15 5.47 -25.77
C LYS A 127 -36.34 3.98 -26.08
N GLY A 128 -36.08 3.10 -25.08
CA GLY A 128 -36.19 1.64 -25.26
C GLY A 128 -35.02 0.97 -25.99
N ARG A 129 -34.00 1.71 -26.44
CA ARG A 129 -32.85 1.14 -27.15
C ARG A 129 -32.01 0.28 -26.22
N GLU A 130 -31.35 -0.73 -26.78
CA GLU A 130 -30.46 -1.61 -26.05
C GLU A 130 -29.14 -0.87 -25.68
N ARG A 131 -28.69 -1.06 -24.44
CA ARG A 131 -27.49 -0.36 -23.91
C ARG A 131 -26.20 -0.78 -24.57
N THR A 132 -26.08 -2.05 -24.96
CA THR A 132 -24.88 -2.63 -25.59
C THR A 132 -24.56 -2.02 -26.94
N SER A 133 -25.58 -1.72 -27.72
CA SER A 133 -25.52 -1.11 -29.06
C SER A 133 -25.82 0.40 -29.05
N TYR A 134 -26.06 1.00 -27.88
CA TYR A 134 -26.46 2.39 -27.79
C TYR A 134 -25.30 3.35 -28.15
N GLU A 135 -25.56 4.23 -29.09
CA GLU A 135 -24.73 5.37 -29.43
C GLU A 135 -25.45 6.68 -29.11
N PRO A 136 -24.81 7.57 -28.33
CA PRO A 136 -25.44 8.82 -27.95
C PRO A 136 -25.54 9.77 -29.16
N PRO A 137 -26.65 10.53 -29.28
CA PRO A 137 -26.82 11.54 -30.32
C PRO A 137 -25.69 12.59 -30.32
N SER A 138 -25.43 13.17 -31.49
CA SER A 138 -24.37 14.20 -31.65
C SER A 138 -24.65 15.47 -30.85
N ASP A 139 -25.89 15.82 -30.65
CA ASP A 139 -26.39 17.01 -29.96
C ASP A 139 -26.61 16.84 -28.44
N CYS A 140 -26.40 15.62 -27.91
CA CYS A 140 -26.57 15.41 -26.48
C CYS A 140 -25.41 15.98 -25.62
N SER A 141 -25.67 16.16 -24.32
CA SER A 141 -24.70 16.74 -23.40
C SER A 141 -23.38 15.93 -23.35
N TRP A 142 -22.26 16.63 -23.17
CA TRP A 142 -20.94 16.00 -22.99
C TRP A 142 -20.95 14.98 -21.86
N SER A 143 -21.60 15.28 -20.75
CA SER A 143 -21.70 14.38 -19.59
C SER A 143 -22.40 13.07 -19.96
N TRP A 144 -23.51 13.15 -20.71
CA TRP A 144 -24.22 11.98 -21.19
C TRP A 144 -23.36 11.13 -22.14
N LYS A 145 -22.68 11.75 -23.11
CA LYS A 145 -21.74 11.02 -24.00
C LYS A 145 -20.74 10.21 -23.20
N LYS A 146 -20.20 10.78 -22.13
CA LYS A 146 -19.21 10.12 -21.26
C LYS A 146 -19.80 8.98 -20.44
N ILE A 147 -21.01 9.13 -19.89
CA ILE A 147 -21.70 8.05 -19.18
C ILE A 147 -22.07 6.92 -20.16
N ALA A 148 -22.61 7.24 -21.32
CA ALA A 148 -22.96 6.26 -22.35
C ALA A 148 -21.73 5.48 -22.85
N SER A 149 -20.55 6.12 -22.94
CA SER A 149 -19.31 5.43 -23.31
C SER A 149 -18.90 4.32 -22.32
N LEU A 150 -19.42 4.34 -21.10
CA LEU A 150 -19.18 3.31 -20.10
C LEU A 150 -20.09 2.08 -20.27
N PHE A 151 -21.17 2.18 -21.05
CA PHE A 151 -22.09 1.04 -21.28
C PHE A 151 -21.33 -0.16 -21.83
N LYS A 152 -20.50 0.04 -22.87
CA LYS A 152 -19.67 -1.02 -23.46
C LYS A 152 -18.68 -1.60 -22.43
N THR A 153 -18.13 -0.76 -21.54
CA THR A 153 -17.21 -1.20 -20.50
C THR A 153 -17.89 -2.13 -19.47
N PHE A 154 -19.12 -1.80 -19.07
CA PHE A 154 -19.85 -2.56 -18.05
C PHE A 154 -20.83 -3.59 -18.62
N ALA A 155 -20.98 -3.71 -19.94
CA ALA A 155 -21.92 -4.63 -20.58
C ALA A 155 -21.79 -6.10 -20.11
N PRO A 156 -20.57 -6.68 -19.97
CA PRO A 156 -20.43 -8.08 -19.54
C PRO A 156 -20.95 -8.33 -18.12
N THR A 157 -21.02 -7.31 -17.27
CA THR A 157 -21.41 -7.43 -15.86
C THR A 157 -22.90 -7.40 -15.61
N TYR A 158 -23.70 -6.98 -16.58
CA TYR A 158 -25.17 -6.99 -16.46
C TYR A 158 -25.73 -8.40 -16.26
N VAL A 159 -25.07 -9.40 -16.83
CA VAL A 159 -25.46 -10.80 -16.75
C VAL A 159 -24.94 -11.48 -15.50
N SER A 160 -23.69 -11.17 -15.11
CA SER A 160 -23.01 -11.87 -14.02
C SER A 160 -23.31 -11.33 -12.61
N GLY A 161 -23.82 -10.11 -12.49
CA GLY A 161 -24.06 -9.47 -11.20
C GLY A 161 -22.80 -9.23 -10.33
N GLN A 162 -21.61 -9.49 -10.86
CA GLN A 162 -20.31 -9.48 -10.12
C GLN A 162 -19.93 -8.13 -9.51
N TRP A 163 -20.61 -7.07 -9.84
CA TRP A 163 -20.39 -5.71 -9.38
C TRP A 163 -21.43 -5.21 -8.38
N LEU A 164 -22.34 -6.08 -7.96
CA LEU A 164 -23.35 -5.77 -6.96
C LEU A 164 -22.84 -6.14 -5.56
N GLY A 165 -23.22 -5.34 -4.57
CA GLY A 165 -23.05 -5.66 -3.16
C GLY A 165 -24.04 -6.75 -2.70
N GLU A 166 -23.92 -7.17 -1.43
CA GLU A 166 -24.79 -8.20 -0.83
C GLU A 166 -26.29 -7.85 -0.90
N ASP A 167 -26.60 -6.56 -0.84
CA ASP A 167 -27.98 -6.01 -1.00
C ASP A 167 -28.44 -5.85 -2.45
N LYS A 168 -27.70 -6.40 -3.42
CA LYS A 168 -27.93 -6.26 -4.87
C LYS A 168 -27.91 -4.80 -5.35
N ASN A 169 -27.32 -3.88 -4.59
CA ASN A 169 -27.02 -2.54 -5.04
C ASN A 169 -25.59 -2.44 -5.58
N TYR A 170 -25.35 -1.44 -6.43
CA TYR A 170 -24.02 -1.20 -6.96
C TYR A 170 -23.06 -0.83 -5.85
N ASP A 171 -21.99 -1.62 -5.71
CA ASP A 171 -20.85 -1.29 -4.84
C ASP A 171 -19.66 -0.81 -5.67
N VAL A 172 -19.17 0.40 -5.32
CA VAL A 172 -18.04 1.04 -6.02
C VAL A 172 -16.76 0.21 -5.90
N SER A 173 -16.55 -0.46 -4.76
CA SER A 173 -15.36 -1.28 -4.54
C SER A 173 -15.39 -2.54 -5.40
N SER A 174 -16.55 -3.18 -5.53
CA SER A 174 -16.77 -4.31 -6.41
C SER A 174 -16.60 -3.92 -7.88
N GLY A 175 -17.16 -2.78 -8.29
CA GLY A 175 -16.95 -2.22 -9.62
C GLY A 175 -15.49 -1.90 -9.92
N TYR A 176 -14.75 -1.38 -8.95
CA TYR A 176 -13.30 -1.14 -9.07
C TYR A 176 -12.51 -2.46 -9.23
N ASN A 177 -12.82 -3.45 -8.41
CA ASN A 177 -12.17 -4.76 -8.46
C ASN A 177 -12.44 -5.48 -9.78
N TRP A 178 -13.64 -5.33 -10.34
CA TRP A 178 -13.96 -5.87 -11.65
C TRP A 178 -13.19 -5.18 -12.80
N LEU A 179 -12.96 -3.86 -12.70
CA LEU A 179 -12.25 -3.09 -13.74
C LEU A 179 -10.74 -3.28 -13.74
N ARG A 180 -10.15 -3.79 -12.69
CA ARG A 180 -8.71 -3.97 -12.56
C ARG A 180 -8.28 -5.40 -12.85
N ASP A 181 -7.05 -5.59 -13.26
CA ASP A 181 -6.42 -6.90 -13.32
C ASP A 181 -6.21 -7.43 -11.90
N ILE A 182 -6.77 -8.61 -11.62
CA ILE A 182 -6.62 -9.29 -10.32
C ILE A 182 -5.30 -10.04 -10.34
N LYS A 183 -4.44 -9.74 -9.36
CA LYS A 183 -3.17 -10.45 -9.17
C LYS A 183 -3.28 -11.51 -8.08
N PRO A 184 -2.45 -12.56 -8.13
CA PRO A 184 -2.42 -13.56 -7.06
C PRO A 184 -2.05 -12.90 -5.73
N LYS A 185 -2.64 -13.44 -4.65
CA LYS A 185 -2.35 -12.96 -3.30
C LYS A 185 -0.94 -13.35 -2.90
N VAL A 186 -0.19 -12.37 -2.37
CA VAL A 186 1.19 -12.60 -1.91
C VAL A 186 1.21 -13.30 -0.54
N GLU A 187 2.10 -14.24 -0.35
CA GLU A 187 2.19 -15.03 0.88
C GLU A 187 2.54 -14.17 2.11
N TRP A 188 3.41 -13.19 1.92
CA TRP A 188 3.87 -12.29 2.99
C TRP A 188 2.86 -11.21 3.41
N ARG A 189 1.65 -11.16 2.85
CA ARG A 189 0.64 -10.13 3.13
C ARG A 189 0.29 -9.99 4.60
N TYR A 190 0.08 -11.12 5.31
CA TYR A 190 -0.29 -11.14 6.72
C TYR A 190 0.86 -10.72 7.64
N VAL A 191 2.08 -10.97 7.22
CA VAL A 191 3.29 -10.54 7.93
C VAL A 191 3.49 -9.04 7.76
N CYS A 192 3.51 -8.57 6.52
CA CYS A 192 3.73 -7.17 6.17
C CYS A 192 2.64 -6.23 6.74
N TRP A 193 1.37 -6.60 6.57
CA TRP A 193 0.23 -5.78 6.97
C TRP A 193 -0.39 -6.20 8.30
N ASN A 194 0.42 -6.80 9.17
CA ASN A 194 0.04 -7.18 10.51
C ASN A 194 -0.38 -5.93 11.33
N ARG A 195 -1.51 -6.03 12.03
CA ARG A 195 -2.06 -4.94 12.86
C ARG A 195 -1.16 -4.50 14.03
N LEU A 196 -0.20 -5.35 14.44
CA LEU A 196 0.79 -5.03 15.48
C LEU A 196 2.02 -4.30 14.92
N ASN A 197 2.14 -4.21 13.62
CA ASN A 197 3.21 -3.44 12.99
C ASN A 197 2.96 -1.93 13.15
N ILE A 198 4.05 -1.18 13.23
CA ILE A 198 4.02 0.26 13.07
C ILE A 198 4.02 0.55 11.56
N PRO A 199 3.20 1.50 11.05
CA PRO A 199 3.10 1.76 9.61
C PRO A 199 4.44 1.97 8.90
N LYS A 200 5.40 2.65 9.56
CA LYS A 200 6.76 2.86 9.01
C LYS A 200 7.55 1.56 8.86
N THR A 201 7.39 0.61 9.79
CA THR A 201 8.08 -0.69 9.70
C THR A 201 7.48 -1.56 8.60
N SER A 202 6.15 -1.58 8.48
CA SER A 202 5.46 -2.25 7.37
C SER A 202 5.88 -1.72 6.00
N PHE A 203 5.99 -0.39 5.85
CA PHE A 203 6.40 0.22 4.59
C PHE A 203 7.82 -0.19 4.19
N ILE A 204 8.77 -0.15 5.14
CA ILE A 204 10.16 -0.55 4.86
C ILE A 204 10.26 -2.05 4.57
N TYR A 205 9.53 -2.89 5.32
CA TYR A 205 9.47 -4.32 5.03
C TYR A 205 8.88 -4.60 3.63
N TRP A 206 7.79 -3.95 3.27
CA TRP A 206 7.21 -4.02 1.94
C TRP A 206 8.22 -3.65 0.84
N ALA A 207 8.97 -2.57 1.03
CA ALA A 207 10.01 -2.15 0.09
C ALA A 207 11.19 -3.15 0.05
N ALA A 208 11.55 -3.76 1.19
CA ALA A 208 12.59 -4.79 1.28
C ALA A 208 12.20 -6.06 0.53
N VAL A 209 10.99 -6.58 0.75
CA VAL A 209 10.49 -7.78 0.05
C VAL A 209 10.39 -7.56 -1.46
N GLN A 210 10.08 -6.33 -1.88
CA GLN A 210 10.10 -5.93 -3.29
C GLN A 210 11.52 -5.74 -3.85
N GLY A 211 12.57 -5.86 -3.05
CA GLY A 211 13.95 -5.59 -3.47
C GLY A 211 14.17 -4.13 -3.88
N ARG A 212 13.45 -3.19 -3.29
CA ARG A 212 13.39 -1.79 -3.74
C ARG A 212 13.99 -0.76 -2.79
N LEU A 213 14.57 -1.19 -1.67
CA LEU A 213 15.37 -0.30 -0.84
C LEU A 213 16.66 0.12 -1.57
N MET A 214 17.14 1.32 -1.28
CA MET A 214 18.32 1.91 -1.94
C MET A 214 19.61 1.37 -1.32
N THR A 215 19.91 0.12 -1.62
CA THR A 215 21.18 -0.56 -1.33
C THR A 215 22.28 -0.13 -2.32
N LYS A 216 23.55 -0.37 -1.99
CA LYS A 216 24.68 0.08 -2.81
C LYS A 216 24.67 -0.55 -4.20
N ASP A 217 24.33 -1.84 -4.33
CA ASP A 217 24.16 -2.50 -5.63
C ASP A 217 23.15 -1.81 -6.54
N ARG A 218 22.06 -1.27 -5.96
CA ARG A 218 21.09 -0.47 -6.72
C ARG A 218 21.63 0.90 -7.11
N LEU A 219 22.37 1.55 -6.23
CA LEU A 219 23.01 2.84 -6.55
C LEU A 219 24.01 2.68 -7.68
N VAL A 220 24.83 1.63 -7.66
CA VAL A 220 25.76 1.29 -8.76
C VAL A 220 25.01 1.07 -10.08
N ARG A 221 23.92 0.29 -10.06
CA ARG A 221 23.06 0.08 -11.25
C ARG A 221 22.41 1.37 -11.77
N MET A 222 22.26 2.39 -10.93
CA MET A 222 21.77 3.72 -11.32
C MET A 222 22.89 4.67 -11.80
N GLY A 223 24.13 4.18 -11.91
CA GLY A 223 25.28 4.97 -12.35
C GLY A 223 25.87 5.87 -11.25
N VAL A 224 25.52 5.63 -9.98
CA VAL A 224 26.13 6.37 -8.85
C VAL A 224 27.41 5.66 -8.45
N GLY A 225 28.54 6.33 -8.57
CA GLY A 225 29.85 5.81 -8.12
C GLY A 225 29.89 5.72 -6.60
N VAL A 226 29.71 4.51 -6.07
CA VAL A 226 29.80 4.21 -4.62
C VAL A 226 30.62 2.93 -4.46
N ASP A 227 31.43 2.89 -3.40
CA ASP A 227 32.08 1.67 -2.96
C ASP A 227 31.02 0.60 -2.64
N PRO A 228 31.10 -0.63 -3.20
CA PRO A 228 30.09 -1.65 -3.02
C PRO A 228 30.06 -2.26 -1.61
N ALA A 229 31.13 -2.15 -0.82
CA ALA A 229 31.27 -2.78 0.49
C ALA A 229 30.15 -2.39 1.47
N CYS A 230 29.61 -3.36 2.23
CA CYS A 230 28.51 -3.14 3.15
C CYS A 230 28.84 -2.15 4.26
N PHE A 231 27.97 -1.17 4.51
CA PHE A 231 28.16 -0.16 5.57
C PHE A 231 28.16 -0.74 6.99
N LEU A 232 27.62 -1.94 7.22
CA LEU A 232 27.51 -2.52 8.56
C LEU A 232 28.64 -3.48 8.90
N CYS A 233 29.19 -4.22 7.94
CA CYS A 233 30.19 -5.25 8.20
C CYS A 233 31.49 -5.05 7.39
N ALA A 234 31.50 -4.19 6.40
CA ALA A 234 32.59 -4.01 5.42
C ALA A 234 33.03 -5.29 4.66
N ASN A 235 32.44 -6.44 4.96
CA ASN A 235 32.78 -7.74 4.38
C ASN A 235 31.74 -8.13 3.32
N GLY A 236 32.02 -7.81 2.05
CA GLY A 236 31.18 -8.18 0.92
C GLY A 236 30.26 -7.06 0.45
N ASP A 237 29.72 -7.23 -0.76
CA ASP A 237 28.93 -6.23 -1.45
C ASP A 237 27.54 -6.09 -0.86
N GLU A 238 27.12 -4.84 -0.66
CA GLU A 238 25.81 -4.54 -0.11
C GLU A 238 24.71 -4.71 -1.17
N ASN A 239 23.93 -5.77 -1.03
CA ASN A 239 22.65 -5.98 -1.72
C ASN A 239 21.57 -6.37 -0.69
N HIS A 240 20.31 -6.54 -1.11
CA HIS A 240 19.22 -6.88 -0.20
C HIS A 240 19.43 -8.19 0.54
N HIS A 241 19.91 -9.23 -0.17
CA HIS A 241 20.16 -10.54 0.44
C HIS A 241 21.27 -10.45 1.49
N HIS A 242 22.43 -9.86 1.12
CA HIS A 242 23.50 -9.66 2.07
C HIS A 242 23.02 -8.86 3.28
N LEU A 243 22.45 -7.66 3.06
CA LEU A 243 22.09 -6.73 4.14
C LEU A 243 21.14 -7.35 5.17
N PHE A 244 20.13 -8.13 4.76
CA PHE A 244 19.11 -8.63 5.66
C PHE A 244 19.29 -10.08 6.11
N TYR A 245 20.07 -10.91 5.37
CA TYR A 245 20.16 -12.34 5.67
C TYR A 245 21.60 -12.86 5.81
N ALA A 246 22.58 -12.30 5.11
CA ALA A 246 23.94 -12.81 5.07
C ALA A 246 24.97 -11.93 5.79
N CYS A 247 24.65 -10.65 6.06
CA CYS A 247 25.53 -9.75 6.80
C CYS A 247 25.72 -10.21 8.24
N CYS A 248 26.97 -10.30 8.73
CA CYS A 248 27.27 -10.73 10.11
C CYS A 248 26.53 -9.85 11.16
N TYR A 249 26.36 -8.57 10.91
CA TYR A 249 25.58 -7.68 11.76
C TYR A 249 24.11 -8.14 11.86
N SER A 250 23.48 -8.47 10.73
CA SER A 250 22.09 -8.87 10.68
C SER A 250 21.87 -10.27 11.26
N VAL A 251 22.79 -11.19 10.97
CA VAL A 251 22.80 -12.54 11.57
C VAL A 251 22.85 -12.42 13.09
N GLN A 252 23.72 -11.56 13.64
CA GLN A 252 23.80 -11.31 15.08
C GLN A 252 22.50 -10.70 15.64
N CYS A 253 21.87 -9.75 14.94
CA CYS A 253 20.57 -9.21 15.35
C CYS A 253 19.50 -10.29 15.44
N PHE A 254 19.42 -11.20 14.45
CA PHE A 254 18.43 -12.26 14.46
C PHE A 254 18.74 -13.35 15.48
N ALA A 255 20.02 -13.70 15.71
CA ALA A 255 20.41 -14.63 16.76
C ALA A 255 19.97 -14.13 18.16
N LEU A 256 20.16 -12.85 18.45
CA LEU A 256 19.67 -12.24 19.69
C LEU A 256 18.14 -12.29 19.82
N ILE A 257 17.40 -12.09 18.74
CA ILE A 257 15.94 -12.23 18.74
C ILE A 257 15.50 -13.67 18.90
N GLN A 258 16.16 -14.62 18.26
CA GLN A 258 15.90 -16.05 18.40
C GLN A 258 16.10 -16.50 19.86
N GLN A 259 17.18 -16.05 20.49
CA GLN A 259 17.43 -16.29 21.90
C GLN A 259 16.34 -15.67 22.78
N ALA A 260 16.01 -14.40 22.59
CA ALA A 260 15.00 -13.71 23.41
C ALA A 260 13.58 -14.30 23.26
N LEU A 261 13.23 -14.82 22.10
CA LEU A 261 11.91 -15.41 21.81
C LEU A 261 11.87 -16.94 21.94
N HIS A 262 12.97 -17.56 22.34
CA HIS A 262 13.12 -19.03 22.41
C HIS A 262 12.68 -19.73 21.11
N THR A 263 13.16 -19.26 19.94
CA THR A 263 12.76 -19.75 18.63
C THR A 263 13.97 -19.95 17.71
N GLN A 264 13.87 -20.87 16.75
CA GLN A 264 14.86 -21.09 15.69
C GLN A 264 14.39 -20.51 14.34
N LEU A 265 13.37 -19.68 14.36
CA LEU A 265 12.76 -19.12 13.15
C LEU A 265 13.75 -18.26 12.38
N GLN A 266 14.01 -18.63 11.13
CA GLN A 266 14.80 -17.81 10.23
C GLN A 266 13.97 -16.65 9.63
N PRO A 267 14.57 -15.47 9.44
CA PRO A 267 13.84 -14.32 8.89
C PRO A 267 13.32 -14.55 7.47
N ALA A 268 13.97 -15.36 6.66
CA ALA A 268 13.51 -15.73 5.32
C ALA A 268 12.21 -16.56 5.35
N ASP A 269 12.03 -17.39 6.37
CA ASP A 269 10.90 -18.32 6.51
C ASP A 269 9.69 -17.71 7.23
N LEU A 270 9.75 -16.43 7.57
CA LEU A 270 8.76 -15.76 8.40
C LEU A 270 7.32 -15.90 7.86
N HIS A 271 7.13 -15.81 6.54
CA HIS A 271 5.82 -15.92 5.91
C HIS A 271 5.33 -17.39 5.89
N VAL A 272 6.22 -18.35 5.64
CA VAL A 272 5.91 -19.78 5.69
C VAL A 272 5.52 -20.17 7.11
N TRP A 273 6.32 -19.75 8.09
CA TRP A 273 6.07 -20.02 9.51
C TRP A 273 4.71 -19.44 9.97
N PHE A 274 4.38 -18.22 9.56
CA PHE A 274 3.11 -17.59 9.92
C PHE A 274 1.89 -18.37 9.38
N ASN A 275 1.99 -18.88 8.16
CA ASN A 275 0.90 -19.59 7.48
C ASN A 275 0.76 -21.04 7.94
N LYS A 276 1.84 -21.70 8.41
CA LYS A 276 1.80 -23.07 8.93
C LYS A 276 1.19 -23.11 10.34
N SER A 277 0.49 -24.20 10.66
CA SER A 277 -0.06 -24.50 11.99
C SER A 277 1.02 -24.93 12.99
N HIS A 278 2.01 -24.09 13.25
CA HIS A 278 2.97 -24.35 14.33
C HIS A 278 2.38 -23.87 15.67
N GLY A 279 2.72 -24.53 16.77
CA GLY A 279 2.22 -24.20 18.10
C GLY A 279 2.31 -22.73 18.46
N GLY A 280 1.34 -22.24 19.23
CA GLY A 280 1.22 -20.84 19.64
C GLY A 280 -0.09 -20.19 19.21
N THR A 281 -0.53 -19.19 19.98
CA THR A 281 -1.76 -18.45 19.67
C THR A 281 -1.56 -17.56 18.43
N LYS A 282 -2.66 -17.20 17.77
CA LYS A 282 -2.64 -16.24 16.66
C LYS A 282 -2.02 -14.90 17.06
N LEU A 283 -2.16 -14.52 18.33
CA LEU A 283 -1.60 -13.31 18.88
C LEU A 283 -0.07 -13.40 19.03
N GLN A 284 0.44 -14.53 19.56
CA GLN A 284 1.86 -14.82 19.64
C GLN A 284 2.52 -14.78 18.25
N LYS A 285 1.94 -15.47 17.27
CA LYS A 285 2.45 -15.45 15.87
C LYS A 285 2.53 -14.02 15.31
N ARG A 286 1.49 -13.22 15.54
CA ARG A 286 1.48 -11.82 15.10
C ARG A 286 2.56 -10.99 15.80
N MET A 287 2.81 -11.23 17.09
CA MET A 287 3.83 -10.52 17.84
C MET A 287 5.23 -10.86 17.36
N VAL A 288 5.53 -12.16 17.18
CA VAL A 288 6.81 -12.62 16.61
C VAL A 288 7.06 -11.95 15.26
N CYS A 289 6.12 -12.02 14.33
CA CYS A 289 6.25 -11.35 13.04
C CYS A 289 6.49 -9.84 13.17
N ALA A 290 5.80 -9.17 14.09
CA ALA A 290 5.98 -7.74 14.30
C ALA A 290 7.36 -7.40 14.88
N ILE A 291 7.95 -8.26 15.67
CA ILE A 291 9.33 -8.11 16.19
C ILE A 291 10.32 -8.31 15.03
N TYR A 292 10.22 -9.38 14.24
CA TYR A 292 11.10 -9.62 13.10
C TYR A 292 11.10 -8.47 12.09
N ILE A 293 9.92 -7.95 11.75
CA ILE A 293 9.79 -6.77 10.87
C ILE A 293 10.45 -5.54 11.49
N ALA A 294 10.34 -5.38 12.80
CA ALA A 294 11.00 -4.26 13.48
C ALA A 294 12.52 -4.41 13.46
N VAL A 295 13.05 -5.64 13.49
CA VAL A 295 14.50 -5.90 13.33
C VAL A 295 14.95 -5.52 11.92
N ILE A 296 14.24 -5.93 10.88
CA ILE A 296 14.54 -5.53 9.48
C ILE A 296 14.56 -4.00 9.36
N TYR A 297 13.58 -3.31 9.96
CA TYR A 297 13.57 -1.85 10.03
C TYR A 297 14.76 -1.29 10.82
N GLY A 298 15.12 -1.92 11.94
CA GLY A 298 16.28 -1.54 12.78
C GLY A 298 17.60 -1.65 12.02
N ILE A 299 17.82 -2.76 11.30
CA ILE A 299 18.99 -2.99 10.44
C ILE A 299 19.06 -1.89 9.37
N TRP A 300 17.95 -1.62 8.67
CA TRP A 300 17.89 -0.56 7.67
C TRP A 300 18.21 0.83 8.26
N LYS A 301 17.71 1.12 9.46
CA LYS A 301 18.01 2.37 10.19
C LYS A 301 19.47 2.46 10.61
N ALA A 302 20.05 1.37 11.13
CA ALA A 302 21.47 1.30 11.53
C ALA A 302 22.36 1.52 10.29
N ARG A 303 22.06 0.85 9.17
CA ARG A 303 22.76 1.02 7.90
C ARG A 303 22.72 2.47 7.41
N ASN A 304 21.56 3.12 7.46
CA ASN A 304 21.43 4.50 7.02
C ASN A 304 22.15 5.47 7.99
N LYS A 305 22.22 5.16 9.27
CA LYS A 305 22.99 5.92 10.23
C LYS A 305 24.49 5.77 9.96
N ALA A 306 24.97 4.55 9.73
CA ALA A 306 26.37 4.30 9.36
C ALA A 306 26.77 5.10 8.11
N ARG A 307 25.89 5.14 7.09
CA ARG A 307 26.12 5.94 5.87
C ARG A 307 26.30 7.45 6.16
N VAL A 308 25.58 8.01 7.13
CA VAL A 308 25.54 9.47 7.38
C VAL A 308 26.57 9.92 8.40
N SER A 309 26.78 9.12 9.45
CA SER A 309 27.62 9.48 10.61
C SER A 309 28.84 8.59 10.79
N ASP A 310 29.05 7.64 9.89
CA ASP A 310 30.11 6.62 9.95
C ASP A 310 30.15 5.83 11.28
N VAL A 311 29.01 5.75 11.97
CA VAL A 311 28.87 5.07 13.26
C VAL A 311 27.95 3.89 13.14
N VAL A 312 28.47 2.67 13.35
CA VAL A 312 27.68 1.45 13.42
C VAL A 312 27.19 1.23 14.85
N ILE A 313 25.85 1.23 15.03
CA ILE A 313 25.22 0.96 16.34
C ILE A 313 25.34 -0.54 16.64
N ARG A 314 25.72 -0.91 17.86
CA ARG A 314 25.85 -2.33 18.24
C ARG A 314 24.52 -3.10 18.08
N PRO A 315 24.52 -4.32 17.54
CA PRO A 315 23.32 -5.16 17.37
C PRO A 315 22.51 -5.35 18.66
N THR A 316 23.20 -5.56 19.78
CA THR A 316 22.60 -5.73 21.12
C THR A 316 21.75 -4.52 21.52
N PHE A 317 22.22 -3.31 21.25
CA PHE A 317 21.49 -2.08 21.56
C PHE A 317 20.23 -1.97 20.70
N VAL A 318 20.34 -2.25 19.38
CA VAL A 318 19.22 -2.18 18.44
C VAL A 318 18.12 -3.18 18.84
N VAL A 319 18.51 -4.42 19.13
CA VAL A 319 17.58 -5.49 19.50
C VAL A 319 16.90 -5.19 20.83
N LYS A 320 17.67 -4.80 21.86
CA LYS A 320 17.12 -4.42 23.17
C LYS A 320 16.10 -3.28 23.07
N GLN A 321 16.39 -2.25 22.27
CA GLN A 321 15.48 -1.15 22.05
C GLN A 321 14.18 -1.58 21.34
N ILE A 322 14.31 -2.47 20.35
CA ILE A 322 13.14 -3.01 19.62
C ILE A 322 12.26 -3.85 20.55
N LEU A 323 12.84 -4.76 21.32
CA LEU A 323 12.08 -5.59 22.27
C LEU A 323 11.35 -4.70 23.29
N LYS A 324 12.04 -3.77 23.91
CA LYS A 324 11.45 -2.82 24.87
C LYS A 324 10.26 -2.04 24.25
N ASP A 325 10.44 -1.46 23.06
CA ASP A 325 9.38 -0.68 22.39
C ASP A 325 8.19 -1.57 22.00
N LYS A 326 8.45 -2.76 21.46
CA LYS A 326 7.40 -3.69 21.05
C LYS A 326 6.62 -4.25 22.23
N MET A 327 7.30 -4.66 23.29
CA MET A 327 6.67 -5.17 24.51
C MET A 327 5.82 -4.09 25.17
N SER A 328 6.35 -2.89 25.39
CA SER A 328 5.60 -1.78 25.98
C SER A 328 4.32 -1.44 25.21
N ARG A 329 4.41 -1.34 23.87
CA ARG A 329 3.23 -1.06 23.02
C ARG A 329 2.23 -2.22 23.02
N PHE A 330 2.72 -3.44 23.06
CA PHE A 330 1.88 -4.62 23.10
C PHE A 330 1.08 -4.69 24.39
N TRP A 331 1.72 -4.50 25.54
CA TRP A 331 1.09 -4.42 26.84
C TRP A 331 0.06 -3.31 26.93
N ALA A 332 0.42 -2.10 26.50
CA ALA A 332 -0.49 -0.95 26.51
C ALA A 332 -1.76 -1.20 25.67
N ARG A 333 -1.63 -1.93 24.56
CA ARG A 333 -2.75 -2.18 23.63
C ARG A 333 -3.66 -3.33 24.04
N ASN A 334 -3.13 -4.31 24.76
CA ASN A 334 -3.83 -5.57 25.06
C ASN A 334 -4.07 -5.76 26.57
N ARG A 335 -3.89 -4.72 27.39
CA ARG A 335 -4.12 -4.78 28.84
C ARG A 335 -5.52 -5.29 29.14
N GLY A 336 -5.62 -6.32 29.99
CA GLY A 336 -6.89 -6.97 30.36
C GLY A 336 -7.56 -7.82 29.28
N LYS A 337 -6.88 -8.09 28.15
CA LYS A 337 -7.41 -8.91 27.04
C LYS A 337 -6.58 -10.16 26.76
N LEU A 338 -5.50 -10.36 27.50
CA LEU A 338 -4.60 -11.49 27.33
C LEU A 338 -5.13 -12.70 28.08
N VAL A 339 -4.93 -13.90 27.50
CA VAL A 339 -5.12 -15.17 28.20
C VAL A 339 -3.84 -15.52 28.95
N LYS A 340 -3.95 -16.24 30.06
CA LYS A 340 -2.82 -16.63 30.93
C LYS A 340 -1.63 -17.18 30.14
N LYS A 341 -1.87 -18.07 29.17
CA LYS A 341 -0.83 -18.63 28.28
C LYS A 341 -0.05 -17.56 27.49
N GLU A 342 -0.69 -16.44 27.16
CA GLU A 342 -0.05 -15.33 26.43
C GLU A 342 0.75 -14.44 27.39
N GLU A 343 0.25 -14.26 28.61
CA GLU A 343 0.96 -13.54 29.67
C GLU A 343 2.23 -14.28 30.09
N ASP A 344 2.15 -15.60 30.34
CA ASP A 344 3.29 -16.44 30.70
C ASP A 344 4.35 -16.43 29.59
N TRP A 345 3.93 -16.53 28.32
CA TRP A 345 4.85 -16.42 27.19
C TRP A 345 5.52 -15.05 27.08
N LEU A 346 4.77 -13.98 27.31
CA LEU A 346 5.34 -12.62 27.30
C LEU A 346 6.33 -12.41 28.45
N ALA A 347 6.06 -12.98 29.62
CA ALA A 347 6.96 -12.93 30.77
C ALA A 347 8.27 -13.70 30.52
N SER A 348 8.23 -14.74 29.68
CA SER A 348 9.42 -15.52 29.33
C SER A 348 10.39 -14.82 28.35
N ILE A 349 9.95 -13.72 27.71
CA ILE A 349 10.79 -12.97 26.76
C ILE A 349 11.87 -12.20 27.52
N SER A 350 13.14 -12.58 27.29
CA SER A 350 14.30 -11.92 27.88
C SER A 350 14.60 -10.59 27.17
N ILE A 351 14.71 -9.48 27.92
CA ILE A 351 15.00 -8.13 27.38
C ILE A 351 16.39 -7.66 27.78
#